data_3dc2454e4c63d356c6e41aae25195c81
#
_entry.id   3dc2454e4c63d356c6e41aae25195c81
#
_cell.length_a   1.000
_cell.length_b   1.000
_cell.length_c   1.000
_cell.angle_alpha   90.00
_cell.angle_beta   90.00
_cell.angle_gamma   90.00
#
_symmetry.space_group_name_H-M   'P 1'
#
loop_
_entity.id
_entity.type
_entity.pdbx_description
1 polymer ?
#
loop_
_entity_poly.entity_id
_entity_poly.type
_entity_poly.pdbx_seq_one_letter_code
_entity_poly.pdbx_strand_id
1 'polypeptide(L)'
;MTPKFRFAVRFAAFGAVACTFVACSTLQEPVRRVSAQADAVATHNEQPQQVGEIASKGEATTQAVPSGFTSHFATWLQNNGYGADNFGNIACYGGRTSASDNPVNQPVIFIHGNSDKALGTVFGQTGWTSSIEYFQTQGYKSSEMYALTWGPASAALSGQQYHSRPYLTRIRRFIEAVLLYTGAPKIDIIGHSMGVTLARKAIKGGTASDLLNGGSYNLGSSLTSKVDAFVGIAGANWGLVSCYQTGGSTPTCAATNGLYPGYAIGPFGLSSILQDLNATSGYEGTYRYSIWSTVDEIIGYANLVYGRYTSRIPAQSGEKVYSSVPYGHFNCKDLTGAVQLNMVKFHNPN
;
A
#
# COMPACT_ATOMS: atom_id res chain seq x y z
N MET A 1 -23.14 -10.28 62.92
CA MET A 1 -23.90 -11.23 62.07
C MET A 1 -23.96 -10.63 60.66
N THR A 2 -23.11 -11.06 59.78
CA THR A 2 -23.03 -10.61 58.40
C THR A 2 -23.45 -11.76 57.46
N PRO A 3 -24.38 -11.58 56.53
CA PRO A 3 -24.75 -12.63 55.59
C PRO A 3 -23.76 -12.69 54.42
N LYS A 4 -23.25 -13.88 54.19
CA LYS A 4 -22.44 -14.22 53.02
C LYS A 4 -23.35 -14.49 51.82
N PHE A 5 -23.30 -13.67 50.77
CA PHE A 5 -23.88 -14.00 49.47
C PHE A 5 -22.91 -14.83 48.66
N ARG A 6 -23.29 -16.06 48.29
CA ARG A 6 -22.62 -16.93 47.33
C ARG A 6 -23.23 -16.68 45.96
N PHE A 7 -22.43 -16.17 45.03
CA PHE A 7 -22.77 -16.18 43.61
C PHE A 7 -22.35 -17.50 42.98
N ALA A 8 -23.31 -18.24 42.45
CA ALA A 8 -23.07 -19.42 41.63
C ALA A 8 -22.92 -19.00 40.18
N VAL A 9 -21.74 -19.21 39.62
CA VAL A 9 -21.47 -19.03 38.20
C VAL A 9 -21.88 -20.30 37.45
N ARG A 10 -22.93 -20.23 36.63
CA ARG A 10 -23.28 -21.30 35.69
C ARG A 10 -22.48 -21.12 34.41
N PHE A 11 -21.62 -22.07 34.10
CA PHE A 11 -20.98 -22.21 32.80
C PHE A 11 -22.01 -22.75 31.81
N ALA A 12 -22.31 -21.95 30.75
CA ALA A 12 -23.01 -22.44 29.57
C ALA A 12 -21.97 -22.91 28.56
N ALA A 13 -22.02 -24.19 28.21
CA ALA A 13 -21.21 -24.80 27.18
C ALA A 13 -21.71 -24.31 25.79
N PHE A 14 -20.90 -23.62 25.04
CA PHE A 14 -21.15 -23.33 23.62
C PHE A 14 -20.59 -24.46 22.77
N GLY A 15 -21.48 -25.08 22.02
CA GLY A 15 -21.17 -26.16 21.11
C GLY A 15 -20.33 -25.69 19.92
N ALA A 16 -19.35 -26.52 19.57
CA ALA A 16 -18.56 -26.38 18.39
C ALA A 16 -19.41 -26.58 17.12
N VAL A 17 -19.52 -25.55 16.28
CA VAL A 17 -20.06 -25.69 14.93
C VAL A 17 -18.94 -26.14 14.02
N ALA A 18 -18.97 -27.38 13.58
CA ALA A 18 -18.10 -27.94 12.56
C ALA A 18 -18.54 -27.41 11.20
N CYS A 19 -17.68 -26.61 10.56
CA CYS A 19 -17.81 -26.26 9.14
C CYS A 19 -17.41 -27.47 8.30
N THR A 20 -18.40 -28.15 7.73
CA THR A 20 -18.21 -29.18 6.70
C THR A 20 -17.85 -28.51 5.37
N PHE A 21 -16.64 -28.76 4.88
CA PHE A 21 -16.25 -28.43 3.52
C PHE A 21 -17.00 -29.35 2.56
N VAL A 22 -17.88 -28.77 1.73
CA VAL A 22 -18.45 -29.45 0.58
C VAL A 22 -17.43 -29.37 -0.55
N ALA A 23 -16.86 -30.51 -0.89
CA ALA A 23 -16.03 -30.67 -2.10
C ALA A 23 -16.93 -30.58 -3.33
N CYS A 24 -16.71 -29.57 -4.17
CA CYS A 24 -17.35 -29.45 -5.48
C CYS A 24 -16.58 -30.35 -6.47
N SER A 25 -17.16 -31.48 -6.82
CA SER A 25 -16.66 -32.38 -7.85
C SER A 25 -16.84 -31.77 -9.25
N THR A 26 -15.77 -31.78 -10.01
CA THR A 26 -15.68 -31.38 -11.40
C THR A 26 -16.53 -32.25 -12.29
N LEU A 27 -17.51 -31.64 -12.99
CA LEU A 27 -18.13 -32.22 -14.18
C LEU A 27 -17.39 -31.67 -15.41
N GLN A 28 -16.63 -32.52 -16.05
CA GLN A 28 -16.04 -32.30 -17.37
C GLN A 28 -17.09 -32.61 -18.44
N GLU A 29 -17.53 -31.63 -19.23
CA GLU A 29 -18.22 -31.87 -20.47
C GLU A 29 -17.28 -31.84 -21.66
N PRO A 30 -17.51 -32.67 -22.69
CA PRO A 30 -16.58 -32.86 -23.80
C PRO A 30 -16.66 -31.72 -24.81
N VAL A 31 -15.52 -31.19 -25.20
CA VAL A 31 -15.33 -30.20 -26.26
C VAL A 31 -15.63 -30.85 -27.62
N ARG A 32 -16.71 -30.42 -28.29
CA ARG A 32 -16.99 -30.73 -29.71
C ARG A 32 -15.99 -29.95 -30.59
N ARG A 33 -15.20 -30.71 -31.36
CA ARG A 33 -14.41 -30.17 -32.48
C ARG A 33 -15.35 -29.83 -33.62
N VAL A 34 -15.37 -28.58 -34.06
CA VAL A 34 -15.94 -28.14 -35.30
C VAL A 34 -14.80 -28.03 -36.31
N SER A 35 -14.86 -28.84 -37.36
CA SER A 35 -13.97 -28.78 -38.52
C SER A 35 -14.35 -27.58 -39.38
N ALA A 36 -13.41 -26.65 -39.61
CA ALA A 36 -13.59 -25.60 -40.61
C ALA A 36 -13.18 -26.14 -41.99
N GLN A 37 -14.09 -26.04 -42.91
CA GLN A 37 -13.92 -26.31 -44.34
C GLN A 37 -13.34 -25.06 -44.99
N ALA A 38 -12.29 -25.22 -45.78
CA ALA A 38 -11.69 -24.16 -46.55
C ALA A 38 -12.46 -23.99 -47.87
N ASP A 39 -12.89 -22.78 -48.15
CA ASP A 39 -13.28 -22.37 -49.49
C ASP A 39 -12.28 -21.32 -50.02
N ALA A 40 -11.72 -21.65 -51.18
CA ALA A 40 -10.80 -20.83 -51.93
C ALA A 40 -11.55 -19.85 -52.85
N VAL A 41 -11.19 -18.57 -52.83
CA VAL A 41 -11.49 -17.64 -53.93
C VAL A 41 -10.38 -16.62 -54.16
N ALA A 42 -9.82 -16.70 -55.34
CA ALA A 42 -9.32 -15.66 -56.26
C ALA A 42 -8.28 -14.62 -55.80
N THR A 43 -7.16 -14.75 -56.48
CA THR A 43 -6.05 -13.84 -56.69
C THR A 43 -6.42 -12.46 -57.26
N HIS A 44 -5.96 -11.39 -56.62
CA HIS A 44 -5.64 -10.14 -57.30
C HIS A 44 -4.19 -9.73 -56.98
N ASN A 45 -3.39 -9.61 -58.04
CA ASN A 45 -2.01 -9.06 -58.03
C ASN A 45 -2.08 -7.56 -57.81
N GLU A 46 -1.48 -7.05 -56.74
CA GLU A 46 -0.97 -5.70 -56.64
C GLU A 46 0.45 -5.70 -56.11
N GLN A 47 1.33 -4.95 -56.77
CA GLN A 47 2.76 -4.86 -56.46
C GLN A 47 3.02 -4.18 -55.10
N PRO A 48 4.09 -4.56 -54.40
CA PRO A 48 4.42 -3.92 -53.13
C PRO A 48 5.04 -2.55 -53.34
N GLN A 49 4.36 -1.50 -52.87
CA GLN A 49 4.99 -0.20 -52.63
C GLN A 49 5.97 -0.35 -51.44
N GLN A 50 7.19 0.12 -51.63
CA GLN A 50 8.21 0.25 -50.59
C GLN A 50 7.67 1.16 -49.48
N VAL A 51 7.38 0.55 -48.34
CA VAL A 51 7.14 1.25 -47.09
C VAL A 51 8.51 1.47 -46.46
N GLY A 52 8.87 2.74 -46.28
CA GLY A 52 10.11 3.13 -45.64
C GLY A 52 10.31 2.49 -44.26
N GLU A 53 11.53 2.09 -44.04
CA GLU A 53 12.04 1.52 -42.80
C GLU A 53 11.75 2.45 -41.62
N ILE A 54 10.70 2.15 -40.84
CA ILE A 54 10.47 2.81 -39.55
C ILE A 54 11.54 2.23 -38.62
N ALA A 55 12.53 3.06 -38.29
CA ALA A 55 13.52 2.73 -37.29
C ALA A 55 12.83 2.20 -36.03
N SER A 56 13.08 0.93 -35.71
CA SER A 56 12.64 0.30 -34.47
C SER A 56 13.22 1.11 -33.32
N LYS A 57 12.36 1.85 -32.60
CA LYS A 57 12.71 2.32 -31.24
C LYS A 57 13.09 1.07 -30.45
N GLY A 58 14.37 1.02 -30.04
CA GLY A 58 14.90 -0.07 -29.25
C GLY A 58 13.95 -0.36 -28.08
N GLU A 59 13.51 -1.59 -27.94
CA GLU A 59 12.83 -2.07 -26.75
C GLU A 59 13.75 -1.78 -25.56
N ALA A 60 13.30 -0.88 -24.69
CA ALA A 60 13.96 -0.66 -23.42
C ALA A 60 13.88 -1.98 -22.66
N THR A 61 14.97 -2.72 -22.61
CA THR A 61 15.09 -3.90 -21.76
C THR A 61 14.86 -3.46 -20.33
N THR A 62 13.71 -3.80 -19.76
CA THR A 62 13.44 -3.57 -18.34
C THR A 62 14.45 -4.38 -17.55
N GLN A 63 15.38 -3.69 -16.91
CA GLN A 63 16.34 -4.33 -16.03
C GLN A 63 15.56 -4.73 -14.78
N ALA A 64 15.64 -6.02 -14.40
CA ALA A 64 14.97 -6.54 -13.21
C ALA A 64 15.33 -5.68 -11.98
N VAL A 65 14.34 -5.31 -11.18
CA VAL A 65 14.53 -4.50 -9.97
C VAL A 65 15.32 -5.33 -8.95
N PRO A 66 16.59 -4.99 -8.65
CA PRO A 66 17.38 -5.72 -7.68
C PRO A 66 16.84 -5.44 -6.27
N SER A 67 16.65 -6.49 -5.47
CA SER A 67 16.31 -6.32 -4.06
C SER A 67 17.54 -5.90 -3.25
N GLY A 68 17.40 -4.91 -2.41
CA GLY A 68 18.42 -4.39 -1.51
C GLY A 68 18.63 -2.89 -1.65
N PHE A 69 19.17 -2.27 -0.61
CA PHE A 69 19.75 -0.94 -0.73
C PHE A 69 21.11 -1.04 -1.42
N THR A 70 21.46 0.01 -2.15
CA THR A 70 22.83 0.13 -2.67
C THR A 70 23.82 0.14 -1.51
N SER A 71 25.06 -0.31 -1.74
CA SER A 71 26.12 -0.26 -0.72
C SER A 71 26.37 1.16 -0.21
N HIS A 72 26.21 2.16 -1.08
CA HIS A 72 26.34 3.56 -0.72
C HIS A 72 25.28 3.98 0.31
N PHE A 73 24.00 3.64 0.10
CA PHE A 73 22.94 4.00 1.05
C PHE A 73 23.02 3.17 2.33
N ALA A 74 23.32 1.87 2.22
CA ALA A 74 23.47 1.00 3.38
C ALA A 74 24.60 1.48 4.31
N THR A 75 25.77 1.84 3.76
CA THR A 75 26.89 2.40 4.50
C THR A 75 26.51 3.75 5.12
N TRP A 76 25.83 4.60 4.36
CA TRP A 76 25.39 5.89 4.89
C TRP A 76 24.42 5.73 6.07
N LEU A 77 23.47 4.81 6.02
CA LEU A 77 22.54 4.52 7.12
C LEU A 77 23.31 4.12 8.41
N GLN A 78 24.33 3.26 8.29
CA GLN A 78 25.17 2.86 9.43
C GLN A 78 25.89 4.06 10.05
N ASN A 79 26.46 4.92 9.22
CA ASN A 79 27.29 6.04 9.66
C ASN A 79 26.47 7.25 10.18
N ASN A 80 25.16 7.29 9.93
CA ASN A 80 24.30 8.43 10.28
C ASN A 80 23.23 8.09 11.33
N GLY A 81 23.43 7.03 12.14
CA GLY A 81 22.58 6.71 13.27
C GLY A 81 21.29 5.96 12.93
N TYR A 82 21.23 5.34 11.75
CA TYR A 82 20.10 4.52 11.29
C TYR A 82 20.43 3.02 11.24
N GLY A 83 21.62 2.61 11.61
CA GLY A 83 22.05 1.21 11.54
C GLY A 83 21.19 0.26 12.37
N ALA A 84 20.72 0.69 13.54
CA ALA A 84 19.86 -0.11 14.41
C ALA A 84 18.41 -0.25 13.92
N ASP A 85 17.98 0.58 12.96
CA ASP A 85 16.59 0.55 12.45
C ASP A 85 16.33 -0.65 11.53
N ASN A 86 17.38 -1.28 11.02
CA ASN A 86 17.31 -2.49 10.19
C ASN A 86 16.34 -2.39 9.01
N PHE A 87 16.33 -1.26 8.32
CA PHE A 87 15.43 -1.02 7.18
C PHE A 87 15.55 -2.06 6.06
N GLY A 88 16.72 -2.69 5.93
CA GLY A 88 17.05 -3.68 4.91
C GLY A 88 16.83 -5.15 5.30
N ASN A 89 16.22 -5.46 6.44
CA ASN A 89 16.11 -6.84 6.96
C ASN A 89 15.31 -7.80 6.07
N ILE A 90 14.34 -7.27 5.34
CA ILE A 90 13.53 -8.00 4.36
C ILE A 90 13.72 -7.25 3.04
N ALA A 91 13.02 -7.58 1.98
CA ALA A 91 13.10 -6.85 0.73
C ALA A 91 13.07 -5.32 0.95
N CYS A 92 13.96 -4.61 0.30
CA CYS A 92 14.05 -3.14 0.30
C CYS A 92 14.61 -2.68 -1.05
N TYR A 93 14.59 -1.37 -1.31
CA TYR A 93 15.11 -0.81 -2.55
C TYR A 93 15.57 0.64 -2.35
N GLY A 94 16.60 1.05 -3.09
CA GLY A 94 16.98 2.44 -3.23
C GLY A 94 18.44 2.74 -2.87
N GLY A 95 18.83 3.95 -3.24
CA GLY A 95 20.13 4.52 -2.97
C GLY A 95 20.95 4.82 -4.22
N ARG A 96 21.95 5.68 -4.07
CA ARG A 96 22.90 6.03 -5.14
C ARG A 96 23.78 4.83 -5.49
N THR A 97 24.10 4.68 -6.74
CA THR A 97 25.05 3.66 -7.24
C THR A 97 26.50 4.08 -7.03
N SER A 98 26.76 5.39 -6.94
CA SER A 98 28.05 5.99 -6.64
C SER A 98 27.88 7.36 -5.98
N ALA A 99 28.96 7.96 -5.50
CA ALA A 99 28.93 9.31 -4.91
C ALA A 99 28.55 10.40 -5.94
N SER A 100 28.79 10.17 -7.24
CA SER A 100 28.43 11.06 -8.33
C SER A 100 27.02 10.87 -8.88
N ASP A 101 26.30 9.83 -8.43
CA ASP A 101 24.91 9.58 -8.83
C ASP A 101 23.95 10.52 -8.08
N ASN A 102 23.85 11.74 -8.57
CA ASN A 102 22.96 12.75 -7.98
C ASN A 102 21.52 12.54 -8.46
N PRO A 103 20.52 12.60 -7.55
CA PRO A 103 19.11 12.63 -7.92
C PRO A 103 18.80 13.83 -8.84
N VAL A 104 17.99 13.58 -9.86
CA VAL A 104 17.47 14.61 -10.78
C VAL A 104 15.98 14.82 -10.55
N ASN A 105 15.25 13.71 -10.30
CA ASN A 105 13.85 13.76 -9.91
C ASN A 105 13.73 13.84 -8.38
N GLN A 106 12.60 14.39 -7.91
CA GLN A 106 12.25 14.38 -6.49
C GLN A 106 12.16 12.92 -5.99
N PRO A 107 12.74 12.62 -4.82
CA PRO A 107 12.71 11.25 -4.30
C PRO A 107 11.30 10.78 -3.95
N VAL A 108 10.99 9.54 -4.30
CA VAL A 108 9.72 8.87 -3.99
C VAL A 108 9.94 7.75 -2.99
N ILE A 109 9.14 7.72 -1.92
CA ILE A 109 9.11 6.63 -0.95
C ILE A 109 7.85 5.81 -1.13
N PHE A 110 7.99 4.49 -1.21
CA PHE A 110 6.91 3.53 -1.36
C PHE A 110 6.66 2.77 -0.06
N ILE A 111 5.41 2.80 0.44
CA ILE A 111 5.00 2.17 1.70
C ILE A 111 3.95 1.09 1.41
N HIS A 112 4.33 -0.18 1.54
CA HIS A 112 3.48 -1.32 1.20
C HIS A 112 2.31 -1.54 2.17
N GLY A 113 1.35 -2.39 1.76
CA GLY A 113 0.17 -2.76 2.54
C GLY A 113 0.42 -3.82 3.60
N ASN A 114 -0.65 -4.21 4.30
CA ASN A 114 -0.60 -5.29 5.28
C ASN A 114 -0.10 -6.60 4.63
N SER A 115 0.82 -7.28 5.29
CA SER A 115 1.41 -8.56 4.87
C SER A 115 2.24 -8.56 3.58
N ASP A 116 2.28 -7.44 2.87
CA ASP A 116 3.13 -7.26 1.69
C ASP A 116 4.58 -6.92 2.10
N LYS A 117 5.44 -6.62 1.17
CA LYS A 117 6.85 -6.27 1.34
C LYS A 117 7.25 -5.18 0.34
N ALA A 118 8.46 -4.64 0.46
CA ALA A 118 8.93 -3.58 -0.44
C ALA A 118 8.99 -4.04 -1.90
N LEU A 119 9.53 -5.22 -2.16
CA LEU A 119 9.63 -5.84 -3.49
C LEU A 119 9.15 -7.28 -3.46
N GLY A 120 8.48 -7.71 -4.51
CA GLY A 120 8.03 -9.08 -4.67
C GLY A 120 7.40 -9.33 -6.04
N THR A 121 7.08 -10.59 -6.31
CA THR A 121 6.50 -11.04 -7.58
C THR A 121 5.33 -12.00 -7.37
N VAL A 122 5.05 -12.36 -6.11
CA VAL A 122 3.97 -13.30 -5.77
C VAL A 122 2.69 -12.50 -5.55
N PHE A 123 1.58 -12.95 -6.11
CA PHE A 123 0.28 -12.33 -5.90
C PHE A 123 -0.03 -12.13 -4.40
N GLY A 124 -0.49 -10.95 -4.02
CA GLY A 124 -0.67 -10.55 -2.63
C GLY A 124 0.60 -10.08 -1.92
N GLN A 125 1.78 -10.31 -2.50
CA GLN A 125 3.09 -9.83 -2.05
C GLN A 125 3.95 -9.36 -3.23
N THR A 126 3.36 -8.58 -4.13
CA THR A 126 4.02 -8.01 -5.31
C THR A 126 4.93 -6.84 -4.96
N GLY A 127 4.75 -6.27 -3.76
CA GLY A 127 5.49 -5.08 -3.36
C GLY A 127 5.29 -3.92 -4.34
N TRP A 128 6.35 -3.19 -4.60
CA TRP A 128 6.37 -2.05 -5.51
C TRP A 128 7.14 -2.34 -6.80
N THR A 129 7.38 -3.61 -7.10
CA THR A 129 8.18 -4.02 -8.27
C THR A 129 7.66 -3.37 -9.55
N SER A 130 6.37 -3.54 -9.87
CA SER A 130 5.78 -2.98 -11.09
C SER A 130 5.82 -1.45 -11.14
N SER A 131 5.60 -0.78 -10.01
CA SER A 131 5.70 0.69 -9.95
C SER A 131 7.13 1.16 -10.16
N ILE A 132 8.11 0.54 -9.52
CA ILE A 132 9.53 0.89 -9.66
C ILE A 132 10.01 0.63 -11.10
N GLU A 133 9.66 -0.51 -11.71
CA GLU A 133 9.96 -0.81 -13.11
C GLU A 133 9.38 0.27 -14.04
N TYR A 134 8.11 0.64 -13.84
CA TYR A 134 7.51 1.71 -14.64
C TYR A 134 8.25 3.04 -14.47
N PHE A 135 8.56 3.46 -13.24
CA PHE A 135 9.28 4.70 -12.98
C PHE A 135 10.68 4.68 -13.59
N GLN A 136 11.38 3.54 -13.60
CA GLN A 136 12.66 3.36 -14.28
C GLN A 136 12.54 3.61 -15.80
N THR A 137 11.49 3.10 -16.46
CA THR A 137 11.25 3.37 -17.88
C THR A 137 11.02 4.85 -18.17
N GLN A 138 10.63 5.62 -17.12
CA GLN A 138 10.40 7.07 -17.20
C GLN A 138 11.60 7.89 -16.71
N GLY A 139 12.77 7.25 -16.55
CA GLY A 139 14.04 7.89 -16.25
C GLY A 139 14.33 8.09 -14.75
N TYR A 140 13.52 7.54 -13.85
CA TYR A 140 13.88 7.52 -12.44
C TYR A 140 15.00 6.51 -12.15
N LYS A 141 15.90 6.88 -11.25
CA LYS A 141 17.03 6.05 -10.82
C LYS A 141 16.78 5.47 -9.44
N SER A 142 17.60 4.49 -9.06
CA SER A 142 17.57 3.96 -7.69
C SER A 142 17.90 5.01 -6.62
N SER A 143 18.63 6.07 -6.97
CA SER A 143 18.90 7.22 -6.09
C SER A 143 17.68 8.12 -5.84
N GLU A 144 16.57 7.88 -6.55
CA GLU A 144 15.34 8.67 -6.51
C GLU A 144 14.13 7.86 -6.04
N MET A 145 14.28 6.56 -5.79
CA MET A 145 13.20 5.66 -5.39
C MET A 145 13.61 4.84 -4.18
N TYR A 146 12.76 4.80 -3.17
CA TYR A 146 13.06 4.15 -1.90
C TYR A 146 11.88 3.32 -1.42
N ALA A 147 12.13 2.10 -0.99
CA ALA A 147 11.12 1.22 -0.41
C ALA A 147 11.71 0.40 0.74
N LEU A 148 10.94 0.24 1.82
CA LEU A 148 11.29 -0.63 2.94
C LEU A 148 10.17 -1.63 3.21
N THR A 149 10.51 -2.75 3.83
CA THR A 149 9.53 -3.64 4.43
C THR A 149 9.35 -3.27 5.91
N TRP A 150 8.18 -2.72 6.25
CA TRP A 150 7.93 -2.22 7.61
C TRP A 150 7.42 -3.28 8.58
N GLY A 151 6.83 -4.36 8.08
CA GLY A 151 6.22 -5.44 8.86
C GLY A 151 6.86 -6.81 8.58
N PRO A 152 6.26 -7.90 9.05
CA PRO A 152 6.83 -9.25 8.95
C PRO A 152 6.70 -9.88 7.56
N ALA A 153 6.03 -9.24 6.58
CA ALA A 153 5.79 -9.76 5.23
C ALA A 153 5.19 -11.18 5.24
N SER A 154 4.17 -11.40 6.07
CA SER A 154 3.55 -12.70 6.26
C SER A 154 2.03 -12.62 6.24
N ALA A 155 1.39 -13.28 5.28
CA ALA A 155 -0.06 -13.36 5.19
C ALA A 155 -0.68 -14.05 6.42
N ALA A 156 -0.01 -15.04 7.00
CA ALA A 156 -0.44 -15.71 8.22
C ALA A 156 -0.52 -14.76 9.44
N LEU A 157 0.21 -13.66 9.41
CA LEU A 157 0.21 -12.65 10.46
C LEU A 157 -0.64 -11.41 10.12
N SER A 158 -1.46 -11.45 9.06
CA SER A 158 -2.25 -10.30 8.62
C SER A 158 -3.16 -9.73 9.70
N GLY A 159 -3.79 -10.56 10.50
CA GLY A 159 -4.63 -10.17 11.64
C GLY A 159 -3.87 -9.52 12.80
N GLN A 160 -2.54 -9.59 12.81
CA GLN A 160 -1.67 -9.05 13.85
C GLN A 160 -1.06 -7.68 13.49
N GLN A 161 -1.21 -7.23 12.24
CA GLN A 161 -0.66 -5.96 11.78
C GLN A 161 -1.58 -4.79 12.18
N TYR A 162 -1.02 -3.76 12.77
CA TYR A 162 -1.75 -2.56 13.21
C TYR A 162 -0.81 -1.36 13.26
N HIS A 163 -1.31 -0.17 13.59
CA HIS A 163 -0.50 1.04 13.72
C HIS A 163 0.34 1.01 15.00
N SER A 164 1.24 0.03 15.06
CA SER A 164 2.11 -0.18 16.21
C SER A 164 3.24 0.86 16.26
N ARG A 165 3.73 1.13 17.48
CA ARG A 165 4.88 2.01 17.70
C ARG A 165 6.11 1.59 16.88
N PRO A 166 6.51 0.29 16.84
CA PRO A 166 7.64 -0.13 16.01
C PRO A 166 7.48 0.20 14.52
N TYR A 167 6.31 -0.06 13.93
CA TYR A 167 6.08 0.20 12.51
C TYR A 167 6.03 1.69 12.19
N LEU A 168 5.32 2.47 13.00
CA LEU A 168 5.23 3.93 12.82
C LEU A 168 6.59 4.60 12.99
N THR A 169 7.36 4.20 13.99
CA THR A 169 8.72 4.71 14.21
C THR A 169 9.64 4.34 13.06
N ARG A 170 9.57 3.09 12.58
CA ARG A 170 10.40 2.62 11.44
C ARG A 170 10.10 3.43 10.17
N ILE A 171 8.83 3.58 9.80
CA ILE A 171 8.44 4.37 8.62
C ILE A 171 8.86 5.82 8.78
N ARG A 172 8.63 6.42 9.94
CA ARG A 172 9.01 7.81 10.23
C ARG A 172 10.52 8.02 10.07
N ARG A 173 11.32 7.19 10.70
CA ARG A 173 12.79 7.28 10.62
C ARG A 173 13.32 7.01 9.21
N PHE A 174 12.65 6.15 8.45
CA PHE A 174 13.00 5.93 7.06
C PHE A 174 12.76 7.17 6.19
N ILE A 175 11.62 7.85 6.37
CA ILE A 175 11.33 9.14 5.71
C ILE A 175 12.41 10.17 6.04
N GLU A 176 12.77 10.31 7.31
CA GLU A 176 13.81 11.22 7.76
C GLU A 176 15.19 10.86 7.20
N ALA A 177 15.53 9.57 7.14
CA ALA A 177 16.77 9.09 6.56
C ALA A 177 16.87 9.41 5.05
N VAL A 178 15.81 9.20 4.28
CA VAL A 178 15.79 9.50 2.85
C VAL A 178 15.92 11.01 2.60
N LEU A 179 15.20 11.84 3.36
CA LEU A 179 15.33 13.30 3.29
C LEU A 179 16.78 13.76 3.55
N LEU A 180 17.38 13.23 4.61
CA LEU A 180 18.74 13.59 4.99
C LEU A 180 19.80 13.07 4.00
N TYR A 181 19.62 11.83 3.52
CA TYR A 181 20.53 11.19 2.56
C TYR A 181 20.54 11.87 1.19
N THR A 182 19.36 12.22 0.70
CA THR A 182 19.21 12.84 -0.63
C THR A 182 19.52 14.33 -0.59
N GLY A 183 19.33 14.99 0.56
CA GLY A 183 19.37 16.44 0.71
C GLY A 183 18.20 17.15 0.02
N ALA A 184 17.18 16.40 -0.42
CA ALA A 184 16.02 16.94 -1.08
C ALA A 184 15.19 17.80 -0.10
N PRO A 185 14.70 18.97 -0.50
CA PRO A 185 13.86 19.81 0.34
C PRO A 185 12.51 19.17 0.64
N LYS A 186 12.01 18.36 -0.31
CA LYS A 186 10.76 17.57 -0.23
C LYS A 186 10.94 16.22 -0.90
N ILE A 187 10.04 15.32 -0.58
CA ILE A 187 9.89 13.98 -1.17
C ILE A 187 8.44 13.73 -1.54
N ASP A 188 8.20 12.70 -2.35
CA ASP A 188 6.89 12.14 -2.61
C ASP A 188 6.71 10.83 -1.83
N ILE A 189 5.48 10.53 -1.44
CA ILE A 189 5.14 9.29 -0.75
C ILE A 189 3.97 8.61 -1.44
N ILE A 190 4.13 7.34 -1.78
CA ILE A 190 3.06 6.49 -2.31
C ILE A 190 2.83 5.35 -1.33
N GLY A 191 1.62 5.28 -0.77
CA GLY A 191 1.20 4.23 0.15
C GLY A 191 0.13 3.33 -0.45
N HIS A 192 0.12 2.05 -0.06
CA HIS A 192 -0.92 1.09 -0.45
C HIS A 192 -1.61 0.51 0.78
N SER A 193 -2.95 0.36 0.72
CA SER A 193 -3.74 -0.32 1.75
C SER A 193 -3.48 0.24 3.16
N MET A 194 -3.16 -0.58 4.17
CA MET A 194 -2.75 -0.13 5.51
C MET A 194 -1.52 0.80 5.48
N GLY A 195 -0.63 0.66 4.49
CA GLY A 195 0.52 1.56 4.32
C GLY A 195 0.13 3.03 4.12
N VAL A 196 -1.07 3.30 3.61
CA VAL A 196 -1.62 4.67 3.49
C VAL A 196 -1.80 5.30 4.87
N THR A 197 -2.50 4.62 5.77
CA THR A 197 -2.78 5.15 7.11
C THR A 197 -1.55 5.16 8.01
N LEU A 198 -0.63 4.20 7.85
CA LEU A 198 0.68 4.20 8.50
C LEU A 198 1.53 5.41 8.07
N ALA A 199 1.63 5.65 6.76
CA ALA A 199 2.38 6.78 6.21
C ALA A 199 1.75 8.12 6.63
N ARG A 200 0.43 8.24 6.59
CA ARG A 200 -0.31 9.42 7.09
C ARG A 200 0.07 9.73 8.55
N LYS A 201 0.08 8.71 9.44
CA LYS A 201 0.48 8.92 10.83
C LYS A 201 1.96 9.29 10.97
N ALA A 202 2.84 8.67 10.21
CA ALA A 202 4.26 8.99 10.20
C ALA A 202 4.53 10.44 9.77
N ILE A 203 3.79 10.95 8.78
CA ILE A 203 3.86 12.36 8.32
C ILE A 203 3.28 13.30 9.38
N LYS A 204 2.07 13.00 9.90
CA LYS A 204 1.40 13.83 10.89
C LYS A 204 2.24 14.03 12.15
N GLY A 205 2.92 12.97 12.58
CA GLY A 205 3.73 13.00 13.81
C GLY A 205 2.86 13.11 15.06
N GLY A 206 3.40 13.80 16.06
CA GLY A 206 2.72 14.06 17.33
C GLY A 206 2.62 12.83 18.23
N THR A 207 1.81 12.94 19.27
CA THR A 207 1.62 11.88 20.26
C THR A 207 0.78 10.74 19.70
N ALA A 208 1.13 9.52 20.09
CA ALA A 208 0.37 8.30 19.87
C ALA A 208 0.48 7.39 21.09
N SER A 209 -0.34 6.35 21.16
CA SER A 209 -0.31 5.38 22.26
C SER A 209 -0.35 3.96 21.70
N ASP A 210 0.51 3.10 22.21
CA ASP A 210 0.53 1.68 21.90
C ASP A 210 0.81 0.90 23.19
N LEU A 211 -0.27 0.40 23.81
CA LEU A 211 -0.19 -0.27 25.09
C LEU A 211 0.66 -1.53 25.07
N LEU A 212 0.75 -2.20 23.92
CA LEU A 212 1.57 -3.40 23.75
C LEU A 212 3.06 -3.09 23.58
N ASN A 213 3.41 -1.84 23.23
CA ASN A 213 4.78 -1.41 22.96
C ASN A 213 5.16 -0.15 23.75
N GLY A 214 4.89 -0.15 25.04
CA GLY A 214 5.38 0.88 25.98
C GLY A 214 4.47 2.10 26.16
N GLY A 215 3.21 2.01 25.75
CA GLY A 215 2.21 3.05 26.03
C GLY A 215 2.35 4.30 25.19
N SER A 216 2.24 5.48 25.81
CA SER A 216 2.30 6.76 25.09
C SER A 216 3.71 7.06 24.58
N TYR A 217 3.81 7.59 23.37
CA TYR A 217 5.05 7.99 22.72
C TYR A 217 4.83 9.16 21.77
N ASN A 218 5.91 9.80 21.32
CA ASN A 218 5.87 10.90 20.39
C ASN A 218 6.68 10.55 19.13
N LEU A 219 6.06 10.74 17.95
CA LEU A 219 6.70 10.54 16.65
C LEU A 219 7.47 11.76 16.14
N GLY A 220 7.51 12.85 16.91
CA GLY A 220 8.14 14.09 16.50
C GLY A 220 7.20 15.07 15.83
N SER A 221 7.73 16.17 15.33
CA SER A 221 6.98 17.22 14.63
C SER A 221 6.42 16.73 13.31
N SER A 222 5.38 17.40 12.78
CA SER A 222 4.84 17.08 11.45
C SER A 222 5.89 17.20 10.35
N LEU A 223 5.85 16.28 9.38
CA LEU A 223 6.65 16.31 8.16
C LEU A 223 5.89 16.89 6.96
N THR A 224 4.72 17.48 7.16
CA THR A 224 3.88 18.04 6.08
C THR A 224 4.66 18.91 5.10
N SER A 225 5.51 19.81 5.60
CA SER A 225 6.33 20.71 4.76
C SER A 225 7.45 19.98 3.98
N LYS A 226 7.69 18.72 4.30
CA LYS A 226 8.71 17.86 3.67
C LYS A 226 8.12 16.90 2.65
N VAL A 227 6.80 16.87 2.49
CA VAL A 227 6.12 16.03 1.49
C VAL A 227 5.51 16.94 0.43
N ASP A 228 5.81 16.67 -0.82
CA ASP A 228 5.19 17.38 -1.94
C ASP A 228 3.91 16.67 -2.37
N ALA A 229 4.00 15.49 -2.96
CA ALA A 229 2.83 14.70 -3.29
C ALA A 229 2.70 13.47 -2.37
N PHE A 230 1.49 13.24 -1.90
CA PHE A 230 1.09 12.03 -1.20
C PHE A 230 0.03 11.29 -2.02
N VAL A 231 0.28 10.04 -2.38
CA VAL A 231 -0.64 9.19 -3.13
C VAL A 231 -1.06 8.01 -2.26
N GLY A 232 -2.34 7.92 -1.92
CA GLY A 232 -2.92 6.79 -1.20
C GLY A 232 -3.63 5.84 -2.17
N ILE A 233 -3.15 4.60 -2.27
CA ILE A 233 -3.74 3.58 -3.14
C ILE A 233 -4.53 2.59 -2.29
N ALA A 234 -5.84 2.43 -2.56
CA ALA A 234 -6.72 1.50 -1.86
C ALA A 234 -6.63 1.59 -0.33
N GLY A 235 -6.53 2.82 0.21
CA GLY A 235 -6.36 3.07 1.65
C GLY A 235 -7.63 2.82 2.46
N ALA A 236 -7.47 2.50 3.75
CA ALA A 236 -8.58 2.30 4.68
C ALA A 236 -8.73 3.49 5.65
N ASN A 237 -8.89 4.72 5.12
CA ASN A 237 -8.87 5.95 5.90
C ASN A 237 -10.04 6.09 6.88
N TRP A 238 -11.16 5.41 6.63
CA TRP A 238 -12.32 5.31 7.52
C TRP A 238 -12.51 3.90 8.10
N GLY A 239 -11.47 3.08 8.06
CA GLY A 239 -11.50 1.69 8.52
C GLY A 239 -12.11 0.74 7.49
N LEU A 240 -12.43 -0.47 7.96
CA LEU A 240 -12.99 -1.57 7.16
C LEU A 240 -14.29 -2.07 7.80
N VAL A 241 -15.36 -2.25 7.00
CA VAL A 241 -16.62 -2.84 7.49
C VAL A 241 -16.40 -4.27 7.99
N SER A 242 -15.48 -5.03 7.38
CA SER A 242 -15.09 -6.36 7.85
C SER A 242 -14.57 -6.35 9.29
N CYS A 243 -13.90 -5.29 9.72
CA CYS A 243 -13.47 -5.11 11.11
C CYS A 243 -14.64 -4.91 12.10
N TYR A 244 -15.73 -4.30 11.65
CA TYR A 244 -16.95 -4.27 12.47
C TYR A 244 -17.53 -5.66 12.67
N GLN A 245 -17.57 -6.48 11.62
CA GLN A 245 -18.09 -7.84 11.64
C GLN A 245 -17.26 -8.76 12.57
N THR A 246 -15.96 -8.57 12.63
CA THR A 246 -15.07 -9.33 13.54
C THR A 246 -15.06 -8.79 14.96
N GLY A 247 -15.71 -7.65 15.23
CA GLY A 247 -15.84 -7.08 16.55
C GLY A 247 -14.53 -6.66 17.22
N GLY A 248 -13.51 -6.31 16.45
CA GLY A 248 -12.20 -5.92 16.98
C GLY A 248 -11.40 -7.07 17.59
N SER A 249 -11.69 -8.31 17.21
CA SER A 249 -11.07 -9.54 17.77
C SER A 249 -9.59 -9.69 17.41
N THR A 250 -9.09 -8.95 16.44
CA THR A 250 -7.68 -8.96 16.05
C THR A 250 -7.04 -7.59 16.20
N PRO A 251 -5.71 -7.48 16.41
CA PRO A 251 -5.01 -6.20 16.44
C PRO A 251 -5.25 -5.32 15.21
N THR A 252 -5.35 -5.92 14.02
CA THR A 252 -5.67 -5.22 12.76
C THR A 252 -7.02 -4.51 12.82
N CYS A 253 -7.99 -5.07 13.54
CA CYS A 253 -9.34 -4.53 13.70
C CYS A 253 -9.57 -3.86 15.07
N ALA A 254 -8.53 -3.64 15.87
CA ALA A 254 -8.68 -3.07 17.22
C ALA A 254 -9.25 -1.65 17.18
N ALA A 255 -10.03 -1.30 18.21
CA ALA A 255 -10.66 0.02 18.36
C ALA A 255 -9.67 1.13 18.75
N THR A 256 -8.42 0.80 19.08
CA THR A 256 -7.36 1.78 19.37
C THR A 256 -6.51 2.03 18.14
N ASN A 257 -5.64 1.10 17.77
CA ASN A 257 -4.62 1.24 16.74
C ASN A 257 -4.89 0.41 15.47
N GLY A 258 -6.11 -0.14 15.33
CA GLY A 258 -6.53 -0.93 14.18
C GLY A 258 -7.37 -0.12 13.18
N LEU A 259 -8.03 -0.87 12.29
CA LEU A 259 -8.89 -0.34 11.23
C LEU A 259 -10.39 -0.47 11.59
N TYR A 260 -10.73 -0.43 12.90
CA TYR A 260 -12.12 -0.49 13.34
C TYR A 260 -12.90 0.75 12.86
N PRO A 261 -14.02 0.57 12.12
CA PRO A 261 -14.72 1.67 11.45
C PRO A 261 -15.75 2.39 12.32
N GLY A 262 -15.92 1.96 13.57
CA GLY A 262 -17.01 2.46 14.44
C GLY A 262 -18.35 1.76 14.18
N TYR A 263 -19.43 2.45 14.52
CA TYR A 263 -20.80 1.94 14.39
C TYR A 263 -21.54 2.56 13.20
N ALA A 264 -22.43 1.79 12.60
CA ALA A 264 -23.20 2.21 11.41
C ALA A 264 -24.10 3.43 11.62
N ILE A 265 -24.49 3.72 12.86
CA ILE A 265 -25.38 4.81 13.25
C ILE A 265 -24.69 6.19 13.33
N GLY A 266 -23.39 6.25 13.01
CA GLY A 266 -22.61 7.50 13.02
C GLY A 266 -21.10 7.22 13.10
N PRO A 267 -20.25 8.25 13.08
CA PRO A 267 -18.80 8.07 13.20
C PRO A 267 -18.34 7.70 14.62
N PHE A 268 -19.26 7.37 15.50
CA PHE A 268 -18.96 6.99 16.88
C PHE A 268 -18.22 5.67 16.95
N GLY A 269 -17.14 5.64 17.72
CA GLY A 269 -16.37 4.43 17.94
C GLY A 269 -15.37 4.09 16.83
N LEU A 270 -15.13 4.96 15.85
CA LEU A 270 -13.98 4.84 14.95
C LEU A 270 -12.70 4.64 15.78
N SER A 271 -11.79 3.80 15.35
CA SER A 271 -10.55 3.55 16.11
C SER A 271 -9.81 4.84 16.44
N SER A 272 -9.16 4.90 17.60
CA SER A 272 -8.50 6.12 18.07
C SER A 272 -7.46 6.64 17.09
N ILE A 273 -6.73 5.75 16.42
CA ILE A 273 -5.75 6.14 15.38
C ILE A 273 -6.44 6.77 14.16
N LEU A 274 -7.55 6.23 13.70
CA LEU A 274 -8.28 6.80 12.56
C LEU A 274 -9.01 8.09 12.94
N GLN A 275 -9.45 8.24 14.19
CA GLN A 275 -9.94 9.52 14.71
C GLN A 275 -8.84 10.58 14.67
N ASP A 276 -7.65 10.26 15.18
CA ASP A 276 -6.51 11.17 15.11
C ASP A 276 -6.18 11.55 13.67
N LEU A 277 -6.08 10.57 12.75
CA LEU A 277 -5.76 10.82 11.34
C LEU A 277 -6.79 11.72 10.64
N ASN A 278 -8.04 11.66 11.03
CA ASN A 278 -9.13 12.40 10.39
C ASN A 278 -9.57 13.66 11.16
N ALA A 279 -8.97 13.93 12.34
CA ALA A 279 -9.26 15.13 13.14
C ALA A 279 -8.82 16.42 12.43
N THR A 280 -7.79 16.33 11.59
CA THR A 280 -7.31 17.41 10.72
C THR A 280 -7.10 16.86 9.32
N SER A 281 -7.20 17.71 8.31
CA SER A 281 -7.01 17.32 6.92
C SER A 281 -5.88 18.14 6.28
N GLY A 282 -5.34 17.65 5.16
CA GLY A 282 -4.38 18.37 4.36
C GLY A 282 -2.95 18.37 4.89
N TYR A 283 -2.65 17.54 5.88
CA TYR A 283 -1.30 17.45 6.46
C TYR A 283 -0.38 16.46 5.74
N GLU A 284 -0.90 15.67 4.81
CA GLU A 284 -0.13 14.62 4.14
C GLU A 284 0.93 15.17 3.18
N GLY A 285 0.78 16.40 2.71
CA GLY A 285 1.70 17.08 1.81
C GLY A 285 1.02 18.22 1.08
N THR A 286 1.73 18.81 0.11
CA THR A 286 1.20 19.91 -0.73
C THR A 286 0.05 19.39 -1.61
N TYR A 287 0.27 18.27 -2.29
CA TYR A 287 -0.71 17.58 -3.14
C TYR A 287 -1.07 16.23 -2.53
N ARG A 288 -2.34 15.86 -2.60
CA ARG A 288 -2.89 14.63 -1.99
C ARG A 288 -3.80 13.95 -2.98
N TYR A 289 -3.51 12.68 -3.30
CA TYR A 289 -4.25 11.93 -4.30
C TYR A 289 -4.69 10.58 -3.76
N SER A 290 -5.80 10.08 -4.28
CA SER A 290 -6.26 8.71 -4.05
C SER A 290 -6.39 7.96 -5.36
N ILE A 291 -5.95 6.69 -5.38
CA ILE A 291 -6.23 5.71 -6.43
C ILE A 291 -7.02 4.58 -5.79
N TRP A 292 -8.19 4.25 -6.32
CA TRP A 292 -9.02 3.22 -5.70
C TRP A 292 -10.05 2.65 -6.66
N SER A 293 -10.70 1.56 -6.26
CA SER A 293 -11.70 0.86 -7.07
C SER A 293 -12.97 0.54 -6.29
N THR A 294 -14.12 0.58 -6.97
CA THR A 294 -15.38 0.09 -6.43
C THR A 294 -15.50 -1.44 -6.45
N VAL A 295 -14.58 -2.12 -7.17
CA VAL A 295 -14.50 -3.59 -7.23
C VAL A 295 -13.31 -4.14 -6.44
N ASP A 296 -12.81 -3.37 -5.47
CA ASP A 296 -11.75 -3.79 -4.56
C ASP A 296 -12.26 -4.93 -3.64
N GLU A 297 -11.69 -6.10 -3.77
CA GLU A 297 -12.12 -7.33 -3.10
C GLU A 297 -11.70 -7.40 -1.63
N ILE A 298 -10.70 -6.61 -1.21
CA ILE A 298 -10.19 -6.58 0.17
C ILE A 298 -10.89 -5.48 0.98
N ILE A 299 -10.96 -4.27 0.44
CA ILE A 299 -11.73 -3.18 1.05
C ILE A 299 -13.22 -3.53 1.04
N GLY A 300 -13.69 -4.11 -0.08
CA GLY A 300 -15.05 -4.59 -0.24
C GLY A 300 -16.12 -3.49 -0.23
N TYR A 301 -17.40 -3.92 -0.25
CA TYR A 301 -18.57 -3.06 -0.10
C TYR A 301 -18.56 -1.80 -0.99
N ALA A 302 -18.13 -1.92 -2.26
CA ALA A 302 -17.95 -0.81 -3.19
C ALA A 302 -17.05 0.33 -2.64
N ASN A 303 -16.07 -0.01 -1.80
CA ASN A 303 -15.19 0.93 -1.10
C ASN A 303 -15.91 1.82 -0.06
N LEU A 304 -17.13 1.46 0.34
CA LEU A 304 -17.96 2.25 1.25
C LEU A 304 -17.85 1.74 2.69
N VAL A 305 -17.65 2.68 3.61
CA VAL A 305 -17.77 2.49 5.06
C VAL A 305 -18.80 3.50 5.56
N TYR A 306 -20.00 3.01 5.87
CA TYR A 306 -21.12 3.85 6.37
C TYR A 306 -21.33 5.13 5.53
N GLY A 307 -21.42 4.97 4.20
CA GLY A 307 -21.66 6.04 3.25
C GLY A 307 -20.45 6.91 2.89
N ARG A 308 -19.23 6.51 3.33
CA ARG A 308 -17.97 7.20 2.97
C ARG A 308 -17.08 6.26 2.17
N TYR A 309 -16.46 6.76 1.10
CA TYR A 309 -15.43 6.04 0.40
C TYR A 309 -14.16 6.01 1.26
N THR A 310 -13.85 4.83 1.82
CA THR A 310 -12.76 4.70 2.79
C THR A 310 -11.37 4.92 2.18
N SER A 311 -11.20 4.74 0.88
CA SER A 311 -9.92 4.99 0.21
C SER A 311 -9.67 6.46 -0.13
N ARG A 312 -10.65 7.33 0.00
CA ARG A 312 -10.46 8.78 -0.17
C ARG A 312 -9.70 9.38 1.00
N ILE A 313 -8.68 10.16 0.69
CA ILE A 313 -7.98 10.97 1.68
C ILE A 313 -8.79 12.24 1.94
N PRO A 314 -9.07 12.61 3.20
CA PRO A 314 -9.77 13.86 3.51
C PRO A 314 -9.06 15.09 2.91
N ALA A 315 -9.80 15.97 2.24
CA ALA A 315 -9.29 17.15 1.54
C ALA A 315 -8.22 16.84 0.47
N GLN A 316 -8.38 15.72 -0.25
CA GLN A 316 -7.50 15.37 -1.38
C GLN A 316 -7.57 16.39 -2.52
N SER A 317 -6.49 16.50 -3.28
CA SER A 317 -6.36 17.37 -4.47
C SER A 317 -7.04 16.76 -5.71
N GLY A 318 -7.15 15.42 -5.74
CA GLY A 318 -7.79 14.69 -6.82
C GLY A 318 -7.76 13.18 -6.60
N GLU A 319 -8.36 12.43 -7.51
CA GLU A 319 -8.41 10.98 -7.43
C GLU A 319 -8.49 10.31 -8.80
N LYS A 320 -8.07 9.04 -8.85
CA LYS A 320 -8.36 8.12 -9.94
C LYS A 320 -9.20 6.97 -9.43
N VAL A 321 -10.39 6.81 -10.02
CA VAL A 321 -11.35 5.76 -9.61
C VAL A 321 -11.51 4.75 -10.73
N TYR A 322 -11.48 3.48 -10.35
CA TYR A 322 -11.79 2.36 -11.23
C TYR A 322 -13.07 1.66 -10.77
N SER A 323 -13.80 1.05 -11.73
CA SER A 323 -15.08 0.40 -11.43
C SER A 323 -15.23 -0.97 -12.08
N SER A 324 -14.13 -1.51 -12.63
CA SER A 324 -14.16 -2.81 -13.33
C SER A 324 -12.87 -3.58 -13.13
N VAL A 325 -12.92 -4.88 -13.30
CA VAL A 325 -11.75 -5.72 -13.44
C VAL A 325 -10.85 -5.22 -14.57
N PRO A 326 -9.52 -5.34 -14.49
CA PRO A 326 -8.77 -6.06 -13.46
C PRO A 326 -8.41 -5.24 -12.22
N TYR A 327 -8.89 -4.01 -12.05
CA TYR A 327 -8.48 -3.07 -11.01
C TYR A 327 -9.09 -3.40 -9.63
N GLY A 328 -8.75 -4.58 -9.07
CA GLY A 328 -8.99 -4.92 -7.67
C GLY A 328 -7.93 -4.30 -6.75
N HIS A 329 -7.90 -4.76 -5.50
CA HIS A 329 -7.04 -4.21 -4.44
C HIS A 329 -5.57 -4.10 -4.82
N PHE A 330 -4.98 -5.20 -5.29
CA PHE A 330 -3.57 -5.24 -5.67
C PHE A 330 -3.32 -4.57 -7.02
N ASN A 331 -4.20 -4.78 -7.99
CA ASN A 331 -4.05 -4.23 -9.33
C ASN A 331 -4.23 -2.70 -9.39
N CYS A 332 -4.95 -2.10 -8.45
CA CYS A 332 -4.93 -0.65 -8.26
C CYS A 332 -3.53 -0.10 -7.96
N LYS A 333 -2.63 -0.93 -7.41
CA LYS A 333 -1.22 -0.62 -7.21
C LYS A 333 -0.38 -1.05 -8.42
N ASP A 334 -0.54 -2.31 -8.84
CA ASP A 334 0.40 -2.95 -9.77
C ASP A 334 0.23 -2.50 -11.23
N LEU A 335 -0.99 -2.08 -11.64
CA LEU A 335 -1.30 -1.68 -13.01
C LEU A 335 -1.42 -0.16 -13.22
N THR A 336 -1.14 0.65 -12.21
CA THR A 336 -1.36 2.10 -12.27
C THR A 336 -0.09 2.94 -12.22
N GLY A 337 1.06 2.38 -12.55
CA GLY A 337 2.35 3.08 -12.51
C GLY A 337 2.34 4.43 -13.23
N ALA A 338 1.68 4.53 -14.39
CA ALA A 338 1.54 5.78 -15.13
C ALA A 338 0.75 6.84 -14.34
N VAL A 339 -0.36 6.46 -13.71
CA VAL A 339 -1.17 7.37 -12.89
C VAL A 339 -0.40 7.79 -11.63
N GLN A 340 0.30 6.86 -10.98
CA GLN A 340 1.17 7.16 -9.85
C GLN A 340 2.23 8.21 -10.23
N LEU A 341 2.92 8.01 -11.35
CA LEU A 341 3.92 8.95 -11.85
C LEU A 341 3.31 10.32 -12.16
N ASN A 342 2.16 10.36 -12.84
CA ASN A 342 1.48 11.61 -13.15
C ASN A 342 1.12 12.40 -11.89
N MET A 343 0.67 11.71 -10.84
CA MET A 343 0.33 12.34 -9.58
C MET A 343 1.55 12.93 -8.86
N VAL A 344 2.69 12.21 -8.82
CA VAL A 344 3.89 12.70 -8.12
C VAL A 344 4.70 13.68 -8.96
N LYS A 345 4.81 13.48 -10.26
CA LYS A 345 5.69 14.30 -11.10
C LYS A 345 4.98 15.52 -11.72
N PHE A 346 3.72 15.37 -12.07
CA PHE A 346 2.97 16.39 -12.79
C PHE A 346 1.77 16.93 -12.01
N HIS A 347 1.54 16.45 -10.80
CA HIS A 347 0.43 16.82 -9.93
C HIS A 347 -0.94 16.68 -10.63
N ASN A 348 -1.08 15.62 -11.43
CA ASN A 348 -2.27 15.35 -12.24
C ASN A 348 -2.79 13.93 -12.02
N PRO A 349 -4.05 13.75 -11.62
CA PRO A 349 -4.65 12.43 -11.41
C PRO A 349 -5.14 11.74 -12.70
N ASN A 350 -5.08 12.40 -13.85
CA ASN A 350 -5.60 11.92 -15.15
C ASN A 350 -4.52 11.41 -16.08
#